data_7e0f02caad820d4082f80586922159bc
#
_entry.id   7e0f02caad820d4082f80586922159bc
#
_cell.length_a   1.000
_cell.length_b   1.000
_cell.length_c   1.000
_cell.angle_alpha   90.00
_cell.angle_beta   90.00
_cell.angle_gamma   90.00
#
_symmetry.space_group_name_H-M   'P 1'
#
loop_
_entity.id
_entity.type
_entity.pdbx_description
1 polymer ?
#
loop_
_entity_poly.entity_id
_entity_poly.type
_entity_poly.pdbx_seq_one_letter_code
_entity_poly.pdbx_strand_id
1 'polypeptide(L)'
;MLNILNKKIIMPSAKIFGENYTVEVVYKKISNPELNLCGKIIMVYLPTKYKRTGDTGILRLALEKMYDEIARIEIENVMEETRIMLNGLAPENYVIKRIPNKLAKTLANKTIVINPEIVKYDKEILRYVILHEFCHLKYKNHTKKFWEMIEKYMPYYEQYELVA
;
A
#
# COMPACT_ATOMS: atom_id res chain seq x y z
N MET A 1 -39.30 -12.13 21.36
CA MET A 1 -38.89 -10.92 20.63
C MET A 1 -37.57 -10.43 21.17
N LEU A 2 -36.48 -10.77 20.56
CA LEU A 2 -35.16 -10.30 20.94
C LEU A 2 -34.57 -9.60 19.75
N ASN A 3 -34.78 -8.28 19.70
CA ASN A 3 -34.06 -7.36 18.83
C ASN A 3 -32.64 -7.25 19.36
N ILE A 4 -31.76 -8.15 18.93
CA ILE A 4 -30.34 -7.95 19.11
C ILE A 4 -29.92 -6.96 18.00
N LEU A 5 -29.90 -5.69 18.33
CA LEU A 5 -29.27 -4.65 17.59
C LEU A 5 -27.81 -5.10 17.30
N ASN A 6 -27.60 -5.67 16.11
CA ASN A 6 -26.28 -5.75 15.51
C ASN A 6 -25.81 -4.31 15.34
N LYS A 7 -25.07 -3.80 16.31
CA LYS A 7 -24.33 -2.55 16.16
C LYS A 7 -23.36 -2.76 14.99
N LYS A 8 -23.79 -2.39 13.79
CA LYS A 8 -22.93 -2.28 12.61
C LYS A 8 -21.88 -1.25 12.98
N ILE A 9 -20.66 -1.70 13.27
CA ILE A 9 -19.55 -0.77 13.45
C ILE A 9 -19.29 -0.20 12.06
N ILE A 10 -19.76 1.01 11.82
CA ILE A 10 -19.43 1.75 10.59
C ILE A 10 -17.99 2.18 10.74
N MET A 11 -17.08 1.41 10.14
CA MET A 11 -15.69 1.79 10.03
C MET A 11 -15.49 2.75 8.85
N PRO A 12 -14.50 3.65 8.94
CA PRO A 12 -14.15 4.49 7.80
C PRO A 12 -13.81 3.62 6.60
N SER A 13 -14.17 4.09 5.40
CA SER A 13 -13.87 3.40 4.16
C SER A 13 -12.37 3.14 4.01
N ALA A 14 -12.00 1.93 3.63
CA ALA A 14 -10.63 1.60 3.26
C ALA A 14 -10.39 2.01 1.79
N LYS A 15 -9.16 2.44 1.48
CA LYS A 15 -8.75 2.74 0.10
C LYS A 15 -7.82 1.66 -0.42
N ILE A 16 -8.06 1.20 -1.65
CA ILE A 16 -7.15 0.32 -2.39
C ILE A 16 -7.02 0.89 -3.80
N PHE A 17 -5.80 1.24 -4.21
CA PHE A 17 -5.50 1.85 -5.51
C PHE A 17 -6.38 3.07 -5.86
N GLY A 18 -6.56 3.97 -4.90
CA GLY A 18 -7.36 5.17 -5.05
C GLY A 18 -8.88 4.97 -4.91
N GLU A 19 -9.36 3.74 -4.94
CA GLU A 19 -10.77 3.39 -4.86
C GLU A 19 -11.24 3.18 -3.42
N ASN A 20 -12.45 3.66 -3.11
CA ASN A 20 -13.05 3.49 -1.79
C ASN A 20 -13.79 2.16 -1.67
N TYR A 21 -13.57 1.48 -0.55
CA TYR A 21 -14.22 0.23 -0.18
C TYR A 21 -14.94 0.39 1.15
N THR A 22 -16.14 -0.17 1.24
CA THR A 22 -16.86 -0.29 2.51
C THR A 22 -16.28 -1.43 3.32
N VAL A 23 -16.05 -1.25 4.62
CA VAL A 23 -15.60 -2.30 5.52
C VAL A 23 -16.79 -2.80 6.32
N GLU A 24 -17.13 -4.09 6.21
CA GLU A 24 -18.15 -4.76 7.00
C GLU A 24 -17.54 -5.81 7.91
N VAL A 25 -17.89 -5.77 9.20
CA VAL A 25 -17.36 -6.68 10.21
C VAL A 25 -18.42 -7.71 10.61
N VAL A 26 -18.03 -8.98 10.57
CA VAL A 26 -18.86 -10.11 11.00
C VAL A 26 -18.10 -10.93 12.03
N TYR A 27 -18.73 -11.22 13.17
CA TYR A 27 -18.13 -12.06 14.19
C TYR A 27 -18.46 -13.53 13.97
N LYS A 28 -17.43 -14.38 13.93
CA LYS A 28 -17.53 -15.82 13.70
C LYS A 28 -16.76 -16.64 14.75
N LYS A 29 -17.10 -17.90 14.87
CA LYS A 29 -16.31 -18.87 15.67
C LYS A 29 -15.08 -19.31 14.88
N ILE A 30 -14.08 -18.44 14.81
CA ILE A 30 -12.80 -18.65 14.16
C ILE A 30 -11.67 -18.29 15.12
N SER A 31 -10.46 -18.80 14.86
CA SER A 31 -9.29 -18.53 15.71
C SER A 31 -8.58 -17.23 15.33
N ASN A 32 -8.50 -16.94 14.04
CA ASN A 32 -7.80 -15.78 13.48
C ASN A 32 -8.74 -14.96 12.59
N PRO A 33 -8.50 -13.64 12.45
CA PRO A 33 -9.21 -12.81 11.49
C PRO A 33 -9.06 -13.33 10.06
N GLU A 34 -10.16 -13.24 9.30
CA GLU A 34 -10.21 -13.57 7.87
C GLU A 34 -10.80 -12.37 7.12
N LEU A 35 -10.34 -12.14 5.89
CA LEU A 35 -10.88 -11.10 5.02
C LEU A 35 -11.33 -11.71 3.70
N ASN A 36 -12.39 -11.15 3.15
CA ASN A 36 -12.88 -11.47 1.82
C ASN A 36 -13.29 -10.19 1.10
N LEU A 37 -12.91 -10.07 -0.16
CA LEU A 37 -13.26 -8.93 -1.01
C LEU A 37 -14.45 -9.31 -1.91
N CYS A 38 -15.59 -8.64 -1.70
CA CYS A 38 -16.80 -8.81 -2.49
C CYS A 38 -17.15 -7.49 -3.19
N GLY A 39 -16.76 -7.34 -4.45
CA GLY A 39 -16.92 -6.08 -5.16
C GLY A 39 -16.21 -4.94 -4.45
N LYS A 40 -16.93 -3.91 -4.04
CA LYS A 40 -16.42 -2.76 -3.28
C LYS A 40 -16.62 -2.89 -1.75
N ILE A 41 -16.80 -4.11 -1.26
CA ILE A 41 -16.97 -4.40 0.16
C ILE A 41 -15.85 -5.31 0.64
N ILE A 42 -15.16 -4.89 1.69
CA ILE A 42 -14.20 -5.71 2.43
C ILE A 42 -14.95 -6.34 3.60
N MET A 43 -15.22 -7.63 3.49
CA MET A 43 -15.79 -8.42 4.58
C MET A 43 -14.67 -8.84 5.54
N VAL A 44 -14.73 -8.38 6.78
CA VAL A 44 -13.78 -8.75 7.82
C VAL A 44 -14.45 -9.67 8.82
N TYR A 45 -14.01 -10.91 8.89
CA TYR A 45 -14.47 -11.88 9.88
C TYR A 45 -13.55 -11.86 11.07
N LEU A 46 -14.11 -11.53 12.24
CA LEU A 46 -13.36 -11.47 13.50
C LEU A 46 -13.80 -12.59 14.45
N PRO A 47 -12.88 -13.15 15.26
CA PRO A 47 -13.25 -14.08 16.31
C PRO A 47 -14.26 -13.49 17.28
N THR A 48 -15.26 -14.28 17.67
CA THR A 48 -16.36 -13.83 18.56
C THR A 48 -15.89 -13.29 19.91
N LYS A 49 -14.71 -13.70 20.39
CA LYS A 49 -14.11 -13.19 21.63
C LYS A 49 -13.90 -11.68 21.62
N TYR A 50 -13.68 -11.05 20.45
CA TYR A 50 -13.48 -9.61 20.32
C TYR A 50 -14.79 -8.80 20.28
N LYS A 51 -15.93 -9.44 20.14
CA LYS A 51 -17.23 -8.76 20.11
C LYS A 51 -17.57 -8.03 21.42
N ARG A 52 -17.12 -8.58 22.55
CA ARG A 52 -17.42 -8.08 23.90
C ARG A 52 -16.44 -7.00 24.37
N THR A 53 -15.22 -6.99 23.86
CA THR A 53 -14.17 -6.09 24.33
C THR A 53 -14.24 -4.68 23.76
N GLY A 54 -15.02 -4.49 22.66
CA GLY A 54 -15.00 -3.22 21.90
C GLY A 54 -13.63 -2.87 21.34
N ASP A 55 -12.72 -3.84 21.30
CA ASP A 55 -11.36 -3.67 20.79
C ASP A 55 -11.37 -3.50 19.27
N THR A 56 -11.08 -2.28 18.83
CA THR A 56 -10.91 -1.94 17.40
C THR A 56 -9.50 -2.26 16.89
N GLY A 57 -8.57 -2.57 17.77
CA GLY A 57 -7.17 -2.87 17.42
C GLY A 57 -7.04 -4.09 16.54
N ILE A 58 -7.84 -5.14 16.80
CA ILE A 58 -7.82 -6.37 15.97
C ILE A 58 -8.29 -6.10 14.53
N LEU A 59 -9.28 -5.24 14.33
CA LEU A 59 -9.74 -4.85 13.00
C LEU A 59 -8.66 -4.07 12.25
N ARG A 60 -8.00 -3.11 12.94
CA ARG A 60 -6.88 -2.36 12.36
C ARG A 60 -5.76 -3.29 11.94
N LEU A 61 -5.36 -4.24 12.80
CA LEU A 61 -4.33 -5.23 12.48
C LEU A 61 -4.70 -6.11 11.29
N ALA A 62 -5.96 -6.52 11.18
CA ALA A 62 -6.46 -7.29 10.04
C ALA A 62 -6.36 -6.50 8.73
N LEU A 63 -6.75 -5.22 8.73
CA LEU A 63 -6.64 -4.34 7.57
C LEU A 63 -5.17 -4.03 7.21
N GLU A 64 -4.31 -3.79 8.21
CA GLU A 64 -2.87 -3.60 8.00
C GLU A 64 -2.23 -4.81 7.32
N LYS A 65 -2.57 -6.02 7.77
CA LYS A 65 -2.10 -7.26 7.16
C LYS A 65 -2.57 -7.40 5.71
N MET A 66 -3.82 -7.04 5.42
CA MET A 66 -4.34 -7.00 4.04
C MET A 66 -3.51 -6.06 3.17
N TYR A 67 -3.23 -4.83 3.64
CA TYR A 67 -2.39 -3.88 2.91
C TYR A 67 -0.98 -4.40 2.70
N ASP A 68 -0.38 -5.05 3.68
CA ASP A 68 0.96 -5.64 3.56
C ASP A 68 1.01 -6.74 2.50
N GLU A 69 -0.03 -7.58 2.41
CA GLU A 69 -0.13 -8.63 1.39
C GLU A 69 -0.32 -8.06 -0.03
N ILE A 70 -1.20 -7.07 -0.19
CA ILE A 70 -1.40 -6.37 -1.47
C ILE A 70 -0.11 -5.67 -1.89
N ALA A 71 0.53 -4.94 -0.95
CA ALA A 71 1.76 -4.22 -1.19
C ALA A 71 2.89 -5.16 -1.65
N ARG A 72 3.05 -6.31 -1.01
CA ARG A 72 4.09 -7.28 -1.38
C ARG A 72 3.97 -7.71 -2.85
N ILE A 73 2.76 -8.01 -3.30
CA ILE A 73 2.51 -8.47 -4.67
C ILE A 73 2.69 -7.32 -5.68
N GLU A 74 2.05 -6.19 -5.44
CA GLU A 74 2.04 -5.08 -6.40
C GLU A 74 3.39 -4.35 -6.48
N ILE A 75 4.08 -4.19 -5.36
CA ILE A 75 5.43 -3.60 -5.33
C ILE A 75 6.41 -4.49 -6.11
N GLU A 76 6.39 -5.81 -5.89
CA GLU A 76 7.23 -6.75 -6.63
C GLU A 76 7.01 -6.64 -8.14
N ASN A 77 5.74 -6.60 -8.57
CA ASN A 77 5.40 -6.44 -9.98
C ASN A 77 5.93 -5.13 -10.56
N VAL A 78 5.71 -4.01 -9.90
CA VAL A 78 6.16 -2.69 -10.40
C VAL A 78 7.68 -2.54 -10.32
N MET A 79 8.34 -3.13 -9.32
CA MET A 79 9.81 -3.18 -9.27
C MET A 79 10.38 -3.91 -10.49
N GLU A 80 9.81 -5.04 -10.86
CA GLU A 80 10.26 -5.80 -12.04
C GLU A 80 9.93 -5.07 -13.36
N GLU A 81 8.74 -4.50 -13.50
CA GLU A 81 8.37 -3.65 -14.64
C GLU A 81 9.37 -2.50 -14.82
N THR A 82 9.73 -1.83 -13.72
CA THR A 82 10.67 -0.70 -13.73
C THR A 82 12.08 -1.15 -14.06
N ARG A 83 12.52 -2.29 -13.52
CA ARG A 83 13.84 -2.88 -13.84
C ARG A 83 13.96 -3.17 -15.34
N ILE A 84 12.95 -3.77 -15.94
CA ILE A 84 12.92 -4.05 -17.38
C ILE A 84 12.94 -2.76 -18.18
N MET A 85 12.10 -1.80 -17.82
CA MET A 85 12.00 -0.49 -18.48
C MET A 85 13.34 0.28 -18.45
N LEU A 86 14.10 0.17 -17.37
CA LEU A 86 15.38 0.83 -17.16
C LEU A 86 16.60 -0.03 -17.58
N ASN A 87 16.39 -1.02 -18.47
CA ASN A 87 17.46 -1.87 -19.02
C ASN A 87 18.29 -2.60 -17.94
N GLY A 88 17.63 -3.10 -16.91
CA GLY A 88 18.25 -3.90 -15.85
C GLY A 88 18.77 -3.10 -14.66
N LEU A 89 18.59 -1.77 -14.62
CA LEU A 89 18.89 -1.00 -13.40
C LEU A 89 18.03 -1.53 -12.26
N ALA A 90 18.64 -1.89 -11.14
CA ALA A 90 17.95 -2.42 -9.96
C ALA A 90 18.66 -2.01 -8.67
N PRO A 91 17.94 -1.90 -7.55
CA PRO A 91 18.56 -1.73 -6.25
C PRO A 91 19.32 -2.99 -5.81
N GLU A 92 20.27 -2.85 -4.90
CA GLU A 92 20.95 -4.00 -4.26
C GLU A 92 19.94 -4.84 -3.46
N ASN A 93 18.95 -4.16 -2.86
CA ASN A 93 17.86 -4.78 -2.12
C ASN A 93 16.66 -3.84 -2.01
N TYR A 94 15.49 -4.37 -1.67
CA TYR A 94 14.37 -3.53 -1.23
C TYR A 94 13.67 -4.13 -0.02
N VAL A 95 13.05 -3.28 0.78
CA VAL A 95 12.34 -3.64 2.00
C VAL A 95 10.99 -2.95 2.03
N ILE A 96 9.94 -3.70 2.30
CA ILE A 96 8.59 -3.15 2.52
C ILE A 96 8.43 -2.90 4.02
N LYS A 97 8.36 -1.63 4.40
CA LYS A 97 8.29 -1.20 5.80
C LYS A 97 7.60 0.15 5.93
N ARG A 98 6.75 0.30 6.94
CA ARG A 98 6.15 1.60 7.27
C ARG A 98 7.21 2.60 7.68
N ILE A 99 7.18 3.77 7.04
CA ILE A 99 8.07 4.89 7.32
C ILE A 99 7.24 6.16 7.52
N PRO A 100 7.62 7.04 8.48
CA PRO A 100 6.88 8.27 8.73
C PRO A 100 6.94 9.23 7.54
N ASN A 101 5.81 9.80 7.16
CA ASN A 101 5.69 10.92 6.22
C ASN A 101 6.28 10.70 4.81
N LYS A 102 6.55 9.45 4.42
CA LYS A 102 7.07 9.12 3.08
C LYS A 102 6.45 7.83 2.56
N LEU A 103 6.29 7.75 1.24
CA LEU A 103 5.87 6.53 0.55
C LEU A 103 7.04 5.62 0.21
N ALA A 104 8.22 6.19 -0.06
CA ALA A 104 9.45 5.42 -0.26
C ALA A 104 10.69 6.27 0.04
N LYS A 105 11.85 5.64 0.08
CA LYS A 105 13.17 6.29 0.14
C LYS A 105 14.28 5.34 -0.32
N THR A 106 15.29 5.89 -0.95
CA THR A 106 16.53 5.17 -1.29
C THR A 106 17.62 5.47 -0.27
N LEU A 107 18.22 4.42 0.29
CA LEU A 107 19.30 4.52 1.25
C LEU A 107 20.67 4.62 0.53
N ALA A 108 21.71 5.08 1.25
CA ALA A 108 23.06 5.22 0.73
C ALA A 108 23.66 3.91 0.18
N ASN A 109 23.26 2.77 0.74
CA ASN A 109 23.65 1.43 0.29
C ASN A 109 22.81 0.90 -0.89
N LYS A 110 22.08 1.76 -1.59
CA LYS A 110 21.19 1.40 -2.70
C LYS A 110 20.06 0.44 -2.35
N THR A 111 19.65 0.41 -1.09
CA THR A 111 18.41 -0.27 -0.66
C THR A 111 17.24 0.69 -0.81
N ILE A 112 16.16 0.26 -1.43
CA ILE A 112 14.90 1.01 -1.50
C ILE A 112 13.99 0.54 -0.38
N VAL A 113 13.49 1.47 0.44
CA VAL A 113 12.48 1.19 1.47
C VAL A 113 11.16 1.73 0.97
N ILE A 114 10.12 0.89 0.92
CA ILE A 114 8.81 1.23 0.38
C ILE A 114 7.76 1.03 1.47
N ASN A 115 6.94 2.05 1.67
CA ASN A 115 5.85 2.03 2.64
C ASN A 115 4.65 1.28 2.06
N PRO A 116 4.12 0.23 2.71
CA PRO A 116 2.96 -0.51 2.22
C PRO A 116 1.69 0.35 2.11
N GLU A 117 1.61 1.49 2.80
CA GLU A 117 0.52 2.46 2.67
C GLU A 117 0.36 3.02 1.24
N ILE A 118 1.38 2.84 0.37
CA ILE A 118 1.36 3.26 -1.03
C ILE A 118 0.21 2.61 -1.81
N VAL A 119 -0.25 1.42 -1.43
CA VAL A 119 -1.37 0.74 -2.09
C VAL A 119 -2.73 1.39 -1.86
N LYS A 120 -2.81 2.39 -0.99
CA LYS A 120 -4.00 3.24 -0.84
C LYS A 120 -4.15 4.25 -1.97
N TYR A 121 -3.08 4.55 -2.67
CA TYR A 121 -3.02 5.50 -3.78
C TYR A 121 -3.20 4.81 -5.12
N ASP A 122 -3.44 5.61 -6.17
CA ASP A 122 -3.52 5.12 -7.54
C ASP A 122 -2.28 4.30 -7.95
N LYS A 123 -2.46 3.29 -8.79
CA LYS A 123 -1.34 2.48 -9.31
C LYS A 123 -0.29 3.32 -10.05
N GLU A 124 -0.69 4.39 -10.71
CA GLU A 124 0.24 5.31 -11.36
C GLU A 124 1.14 6.03 -10.36
N ILE A 125 0.64 6.34 -9.16
CA ILE A 125 1.46 6.88 -8.06
C ILE A 125 2.48 5.85 -7.59
N LEU A 126 2.10 4.58 -7.47
CA LEU A 126 3.03 3.50 -7.15
C LEU A 126 4.14 3.39 -8.21
N ARG A 127 3.79 3.42 -9.49
CA ARG A 127 4.76 3.41 -10.60
C ARG A 127 5.70 4.61 -10.55
N TYR A 128 5.15 5.79 -10.33
CA TYR A 128 5.94 7.02 -10.21
C TYR A 128 6.92 6.97 -9.04
N VAL A 129 6.46 6.59 -7.85
CA VAL A 129 7.30 6.54 -6.66
C VAL A 129 8.43 5.53 -6.84
N ILE A 130 8.16 4.35 -7.39
CA ILE A 130 9.20 3.34 -7.65
C ILE A 130 10.19 3.85 -8.71
N LEU A 131 9.72 4.43 -9.81
CA LEU A 131 10.59 5.04 -10.82
C LEU A 131 11.48 6.14 -10.22
N HIS A 132 10.92 7.00 -9.37
CA HIS A 132 11.64 8.06 -8.65
C HIS A 132 12.79 7.49 -7.82
N GLU A 133 12.52 6.43 -7.03
CA GLU A 133 13.54 5.78 -6.22
C GLU A 133 14.61 5.06 -7.08
N PHE A 134 14.23 4.46 -8.20
CA PHE A 134 15.20 3.90 -9.16
C PHE A 134 16.10 4.98 -9.77
N CYS A 135 15.57 6.16 -10.05
CA CYS A 135 16.38 7.29 -10.52
C CYS A 135 17.43 7.72 -9.49
N HIS A 136 17.12 7.61 -8.19
CA HIS A 136 18.09 7.85 -7.11
C HIS A 136 19.22 6.84 -7.04
N LEU A 137 19.10 5.66 -7.62
CA LEU A 137 20.21 4.72 -7.76
C LEU A 137 21.32 5.28 -8.65
N LYS A 138 20.96 6.18 -9.57
CA LYS A 138 21.87 6.82 -10.52
C LYS A 138 22.19 8.27 -10.15
N TYR A 139 21.21 9.03 -9.69
CA TYR A 139 21.33 10.43 -9.35
C TYR A 139 20.87 10.67 -7.92
N LYS A 140 21.80 10.95 -7.00
CA LYS A 140 21.48 11.14 -5.58
C LYS A 140 20.56 12.34 -5.31
N ASN A 141 20.69 13.40 -6.13
CA ASN A 141 19.95 14.65 -5.98
C ASN A 141 19.02 14.88 -7.18
N HIS A 142 17.96 15.66 -6.96
CA HIS A 142 16.96 16.04 -7.97
C HIS A 142 17.55 17.07 -8.97
N THR A 143 18.63 16.69 -9.64
CA THR A 143 19.28 17.51 -10.68
C THR A 143 18.46 17.46 -11.98
N LYS A 144 18.80 18.32 -12.95
CA LYS A 144 18.19 18.31 -14.28
C LYS A 144 18.22 16.90 -14.91
N LYS A 145 19.37 16.20 -14.81
CA LYS A 145 19.50 14.81 -15.33
C LYS A 145 18.59 13.81 -14.63
N PHE A 146 18.30 13.99 -13.34
CA PHE A 146 17.35 13.18 -12.61
C PHE A 146 15.95 13.33 -13.21
N TRP A 147 15.48 14.55 -13.39
CA TRP A 147 14.16 14.85 -13.96
C TRP A 147 14.05 14.44 -15.43
N GLU A 148 15.08 14.67 -16.24
CA GLU A 148 15.13 14.18 -17.63
C GLU A 148 14.99 12.65 -17.71
N MET A 149 15.57 11.92 -16.75
CA MET A 149 15.41 10.48 -16.68
C MET A 149 13.98 10.07 -16.34
N ILE A 150 13.32 10.73 -15.38
CA ILE A 150 11.90 10.47 -15.06
C ILE A 150 11.01 10.79 -16.26
N GLU A 151 11.15 11.98 -16.84
CA GLU A 151 10.34 12.46 -17.97
C GLU A 151 10.42 11.52 -19.18
N LYS A 152 11.59 10.95 -19.43
CA LYS A 152 11.79 9.98 -20.52
C LYS A 152 10.87 8.77 -20.41
N TYR A 153 10.60 8.27 -19.20
CA TYR A 153 9.83 7.06 -18.96
C TYR A 153 8.40 7.35 -18.46
N MET A 154 8.17 8.53 -17.91
CA MET A 154 6.88 9.00 -17.44
C MET A 154 6.69 10.47 -17.78
N PRO A 155 6.30 10.82 -19.03
CA PRO A 155 6.22 12.22 -19.51
C PRO A 155 5.25 13.11 -18.70
N TYR A 156 4.29 12.52 -18.00
CA TYR A 156 3.29 13.24 -17.21
C TYR A 156 3.56 13.15 -15.70
N TYR A 157 4.80 12.95 -15.27
CA TYR A 157 5.17 12.73 -13.87
C TYR A 157 4.82 13.91 -12.94
N GLU A 158 4.76 15.13 -13.44
CA GLU A 158 4.51 16.35 -12.66
C GLU A 158 3.20 16.27 -11.86
N GLN A 159 2.17 15.59 -12.39
CA GLN A 159 0.91 15.40 -11.69
C GLN A 159 1.04 14.52 -10.42
N TYR A 160 2.15 13.79 -10.26
CA TYR A 160 2.41 12.90 -9.12
C TYR A 160 3.52 13.42 -8.19
N GLU A 161 4.21 14.50 -8.56
CA GLU A 161 5.39 15.01 -7.85
C GLU A 161 5.12 15.34 -6.37
N LEU A 162 3.90 15.81 -6.04
CA LEU A 162 3.51 16.15 -4.68
C LEU A 162 3.34 14.95 -3.73
N VAL A 163 3.41 13.74 -4.23
CA VAL A 163 3.16 12.50 -3.46
C VAL A 163 4.46 11.76 -3.12
N ALA A 164 5.54 12.04 -3.83
CA ALA A 164 6.84 11.36 -3.64
C ALA A 164 7.68 11.94 -2.50
#